data_55bfb3888e6d33770d22856607a9707a
#
_entry.id   55bfb3888e6d33770d22856607a9707a
#
_cell.length_a   1.000
_cell.length_b   1.000
_cell.length_c   1.000
_cell.angle_alpha   90.00
_cell.angle_beta   90.00
_cell.angle_gamma   90.00
#
_symmetry.space_group_name_H-M   'P 1'
#
loop_
_entity.id
_entity.type
_entity.pdbx_description
1 polymer ?
#
loop_
_entity_poly.entity_id
_entity_poly.type
_entity_poly.pdbx_seq_one_letter_code
_entity_poly.pdbx_strand_id
1 'polypeptide(L)'
;VGVSCVNALSTWLRLVVRRDGEARTLEFRRGKVVNRLIENAIDPATGKSVRISPMALLGPTNRRGTEVHFLPDLEIFEQVTEFSYETLLSRLRELSFLNSGVFITLKDLRTSHEAQLKTDKGLIAYVEYKNQSRTVLHPKIFHAKETVLSNGSPVEVEVAMQWQDSYNESL
;
A
#
# COMPACT_ATOMS: atom_id res chain seq x y z
N VAL A 1 8.49 1.18 6.68
CA VAL A 1 9.22 2.36 6.17
C VAL A 1 8.30 3.27 5.35
N GLY A 2 7.43 2.74 4.46
CA GLY A 2 6.61 3.54 3.53
C GLY A 2 5.81 4.69 4.17
N VAL A 3 4.95 4.41 5.14
CA VAL A 3 4.11 5.45 5.78
C VAL A 3 4.96 6.48 6.54
N SER A 4 6.10 6.09 7.09
CA SER A 4 7.01 7.02 7.76
C SER A 4 7.64 8.02 6.78
N CYS A 5 7.97 7.56 5.55
CA CYS A 5 8.43 8.45 4.48
C CYS A 5 7.33 9.41 4.04
N VAL A 6 6.10 8.92 3.83
CA VAL A 6 4.95 9.76 3.50
C VAL A 6 4.74 10.84 4.57
N ASN A 7 4.83 10.46 5.86
CA ASN A 7 4.70 11.40 6.97
C ASN A 7 5.77 12.49 6.94
N ALA A 8 7.05 12.12 6.74
CA ALA A 8 8.15 13.07 6.71
C ALA A 8 8.06 14.04 5.51
N LEU A 9 7.50 13.58 4.37
CA LEU A 9 7.36 14.34 3.12
C LEU A 9 6.02 15.06 2.99
N SER A 10 5.23 15.13 4.07
CA SER A 10 3.91 15.77 4.06
C SER A 10 3.87 17.00 4.95
N THR A 11 3.19 18.04 4.51
CA THR A 11 2.85 19.21 5.33
C THR A 11 2.08 18.77 6.57
N TRP A 12 1.14 17.87 6.40
CA TRP A 12 0.43 17.20 7.49
C TRP A 12 0.04 15.77 7.11
N LEU A 13 -0.09 14.92 8.12
CA LEU A 13 -0.65 13.58 8.01
C LEU A 13 -1.56 13.34 9.21
N ARG A 14 -2.74 12.78 8.96
CA ARG A 14 -3.68 12.33 9.99
C ARG A 14 -3.94 10.84 9.82
N LEU A 15 -3.76 10.11 10.91
CA LEU A 15 -4.05 8.69 11.03
C LEU A 15 -5.34 8.52 11.84
N VAL A 16 -6.26 7.70 11.33
CA VAL A 16 -7.43 7.25 12.10
C VAL A 16 -7.45 5.73 12.10
N VAL A 17 -7.44 5.14 13.29
CA VAL A 17 -7.49 3.69 13.49
C VAL A 17 -8.81 3.34 14.16
N ARG A 18 -9.56 2.41 13.55
CA ARG A 18 -10.79 1.84 14.10
C ARG A 18 -10.54 0.39 14.45
N ARG A 19 -10.53 0.10 15.72
CA ARG A 19 -10.26 -1.23 16.26
C ARG A 19 -10.91 -1.39 17.63
N ASP A 20 -11.34 -2.61 17.93
CA ASP A 20 -11.85 -3.01 19.25
C ASP A 20 -13.01 -2.11 19.76
N GLY A 21 -13.89 -1.68 18.84
CA GLY A 21 -15.06 -0.86 19.14
C GLY A 21 -14.78 0.64 19.27
N GLU A 22 -13.53 1.10 19.10
CA GLU A 22 -13.11 2.47 19.24
C GLU A 22 -12.46 3.03 17.97
N ALA A 23 -12.65 4.31 17.72
CA ALA A 23 -11.91 5.10 16.75
C ALA A 23 -10.92 6.02 17.47
N ARG A 24 -9.66 6.00 17.06
CA ARG A 24 -8.59 6.82 17.61
C ARG A 24 -7.83 7.53 16.50
N THR A 25 -7.29 8.72 16.80
CA THR A 25 -6.57 9.55 15.82
C THR A 25 -5.23 10.05 16.34
N LEU A 26 -4.31 10.25 15.41
CA LEU A 26 -3.04 10.91 15.64
C LEU A 26 -2.72 11.82 14.45
N GLU A 27 -2.25 13.03 14.72
CA GLU A 27 -1.88 14.00 13.70
C GLU A 27 -0.40 14.31 13.74
N PHE A 28 0.15 14.60 12.57
CA PHE A 28 1.54 14.95 12.36
C PHE A 28 1.64 16.22 11.50
N ARG A 29 2.71 16.97 11.70
CA ARG A 29 3.14 18.09 10.86
C ARG A 29 4.59 17.88 10.50
N ARG A 30 4.89 17.73 9.21
CA ARG A 30 6.26 17.48 8.70
C ARG A 30 6.98 16.39 9.51
N GLY A 31 6.34 15.24 9.69
CA GLY A 31 6.86 14.10 10.44
C GLY A 31 6.79 14.19 11.97
N LYS A 32 6.42 15.35 12.54
CA LYS A 32 6.36 15.54 14.00
C LYS A 32 4.94 15.44 14.51
N VAL A 33 4.76 14.70 15.62
CA VAL A 33 3.43 14.56 16.27
C VAL A 33 2.95 15.91 16.76
N VAL A 34 1.68 16.24 16.42
CA VAL A 34 0.97 17.40 16.96
C VAL A 34 0.33 17.00 18.29
N ASN A 35 0.31 17.92 19.27
CA ASN A 35 -0.28 17.68 20.60
C ASN A 35 0.27 16.43 21.28
N ARG A 36 1.59 16.37 21.39
CA ARG A 36 2.32 15.26 21.97
C ARG A 36 1.98 15.08 23.45
N LEU A 37 1.04 14.21 23.76
CA LEU A 37 0.88 13.66 25.09
C LEU A 37 2.01 12.64 25.30
N ILE A 38 2.79 12.81 26.37
CA ILE A 38 3.87 11.86 26.68
C ILE A 38 3.45 11.10 27.92
N GLU A 39 3.21 9.82 27.77
CA GLU A 39 2.95 8.88 28.84
C GLU A 39 4.09 7.87 28.94
N ASN A 40 4.36 7.41 30.14
CA ASN A 40 5.23 6.28 30.37
C ASN A 40 4.39 5.00 30.23
N ALA A 41 4.81 4.11 29.36
CA ALA A 41 4.21 2.81 29.17
C ALA A 41 5.26 1.71 29.31
N ILE A 42 4.83 0.48 29.53
CA ILE A 42 5.71 -0.67 29.50
C ILE A 42 5.60 -1.32 28.11
N ASP A 43 6.72 -1.41 27.42
CA ASP A 43 6.79 -2.14 26.15
C ASP A 43 6.55 -3.64 26.44
N PRO A 44 5.48 -4.24 25.87
CA PRO A 44 5.13 -5.63 26.15
C PRO A 44 6.16 -6.64 25.62
N ALA A 45 6.97 -6.27 24.64
CA ALA A 45 7.99 -7.13 24.05
C ALA A 45 9.29 -7.15 24.87
N THR A 46 9.66 -6.03 25.50
CA THR A 46 10.94 -5.87 26.19
C THR A 46 10.82 -5.70 27.70
N GLY A 47 9.61 -5.43 28.23
CA GLY A 47 9.36 -5.12 29.63
C GLY A 47 9.95 -3.79 30.10
N LYS A 48 10.48 -2.97 29.20
CA LYS A 48 11.10 -1.68 29.53
C LYS A 48 10.11 -0.53 29.53
N SER A 49 10.33 0.45 30.39
CA SER A 49 9.58 1.71 30.34
C SER A 49 9.94 2.48 29.07
N VAL A 50 8.93 2.85 28.29
CA VAL A 50 9.05 3.65 27.08
C VAL A 50 8.13 4.86 27.14
N ARG A 51 8.53 5.93 26.46
CA ARG A 51 7.69 7.13 26.32
C ARG A 51 6.88 7.02 25.03
N ILE A 52 5.57 7.07 25.13
CA ILE A 52 4.67 7.01 23.98
C ILE A 52 3.83 8.28 23.89
N SER A 53 3.33 8.55 22.70
CA SER A 53 2.29 9.55 22.46
C SER A 53 1.00 8.81 22.11
N PRO A 54 0.06 8.66 23.05
CA PRO A 54 -1.15 7.92 22.80
C PRO A 54 -2.02 8.60 21.75
N MET A 55 -2.76 7.79 20.98
CA MET A 55 -3.75 8.29 20.03
C MET A 55 -4.96 8.83 20.79
N ALA A 56 -5.45 10.01 20.39
CA ALA A 56 -6.67 10.60 20.95
C ALA A 56 -7.90 9.77 20.59
N LEU A 57 -8.81 9.55 21.56
CA LEU A 57 -10.07 8.87 21.34
C LEU A 57 -11.03 9.80 20.58
N LEU A 58 -11.59 9.31 19.46
CA LEU A 58 -12.65 9.98 18.70
C LEU A 58 -14.06 9.54 19.16
N GLY A 59 -14.19 8.30 19.62
CA GLY A 59 -15.46 7.75 20.10
C GLY A 59 -15.69 6.30 19.69
N PRO A 60 -16.86 5.73 20.00
CA PRO A 60 -17.20 4.36 19.66
C PRO A 60 -17.43 4.19 18.15
N THR A 61 -17.15 3.01 17.62
CA THR A 61 -17.39 2.64 16.21
C THR A 61 -17.60 1.14 16.07
N ASN A 62 -18.46 0.76 15.16
CA ASN A 62 -18.62 -0.63 14.71
C ASN A 62 -17.82 -0.94 13.43
N ARG A 63 -17.13 0.04 12.85
CA ARG A 63 -16.24 -0.14 11.69
C ARG A 63 -14.85 -0.58 12.15
N ARG A 64 -14.14 -1.28 11.28
CA ARG A 64 -12.74 -1.67 11.47
C ARG A 64 -11.90 -1.20 10.27
N GLY A 65 -10.67 -0.78 10.54
CA GLY A 65 -9.73 -0.37 9.51
C GLY A 65 -8.88 0.83 9.89
N THR A 66 -8.03 1.22 8.96
CA THR A 66 -7.13 2.37 9.11
C THR A 66 -7.35 3.35 7.97
N GLU A 67 -7.42 4.64 8.31
CA GLU A 67 -7.41 5.73 7.33
C GLU A 67 -6.12 6.51 7.48
N VAL A 68 -5.51 6.84 6.35
CA VAL A 68 -4.33 7.70 6.28
C VAL A 68 -4.66 8.87 5.36
N HIS A 69 -4.71 10.07 5.92
CA HIS A 69 -4.91 11.31 5.17
C HIS A 69 -3.61 12.09 5.19
N PHE A 70 -3.18 12.61 4.05
CA PHE A 70 -1.96 13.38 4.00
C PHE A 70 -1.98 14.42 2.88
N LEU A 71 -1.18 15.46 3.04
CA LEU A 71 -0.95 16.49 2.03
C LEU A 71 0.56 16.56 1.76
N PRO A 72 1.01 16.25 0.54
CA PRO A 72 2.42 16.41 0.17
C PRO A 72 2.92 17.83 0.43
N ASP A 73 4.18 17.96 0.87
CA ASP A 73 4.76 19.26 1.16
C ASP A 73 5.27 19.91 -0.13
N LEU A 74 4.66 21.03 -0.52
CA LEU A 74 5.01 21.77 -1.73
C LEU A 74 6.41 22.40 -1.68
N GLU A 75 7.00 22.56 -0.50
CA GLU A 75 8.41 22.97 -0.37
C GLU A 75 9.38 21.85 -0.80
N ILE A 76 8.92 20.59 -0.78
CA ILE A 76 9.69 19.42 -1.22
C ILE A 76 9.33 19.06 -2.67
N PHE A 77 8.03 19.11 -3.01
CA PHE A 77 7.49 18.75 -4.32
C PHE A 77 7.16 20.00 -5.15
N GLU A 78 8.16 20.82 -5.42
CA GLU A 78 7.99 22.12 -6.09
C GLU A 78 7.40 22.02 -7.51
N GLN A 79 7.72 20.94 -8.25
CA GLN A 79 7.33 20.77 -9.66
C GLN A 79 6.07 19.91 -9.85
N VAL A 80 5.68 19.12 -8.85
CA VAL A 80 4.54 18.19 -8.93
C VAL A 80 3.55 18.52 -7.83
N THR A 81 2.57 19.34 -8.16
CA THR A 81 1.56 19.85 -7.20
C THR A 81 0.29 19.00 -7.14
N GLU A 82 0.11 18.07 -8.08
CA GLU A 82 -1.08 17.25 -8.20
C GLU A 82 -0.77 15.77 -8.45
N PHE A 83 -1.61 14.91 -7.90
CA PHE A 83 -1.57 13.48 -8.20
C PHE A 83 -2.11 13.20 -9.62
N SER A 84 -1.37 12.42 -10.40
CA SER A 84 -1.82 11.90 -11.69
C SER A 84 -2.67 10.64 -11.48
N TYR A 85 -3.93 10.68 -11.88
CA TYR A 85 -4.84 9.54 -11.81
C TYR A 85 -4.29 8.33 -12.59
N GLU A 86 -3.81 8.55 -13.82
CA GLU A 86 -3.28 7.49 -14.67
C GLU A 86 -2.04 6.81 -14.09
N THR A 87 -1.14 7.59 -13.51
CA THR A 87 0.05 7.06 -12.83
C THR A 87 -0.35 6.20 -11.64
N LEU A 88 -1.28 6.68 -10.80
CA LEU A 88 -1.79 5.92 -9.66
C LEU A 88 -2.53 4.67 -10.11
N LEU A 89 -3.39 4.77 -11.13
CA LEU A 89 -4.14 3.64 -11.67
C LEU A 89 -3.21 2.54 -12.18
N SER A 90 -2.16 2.91 -12.94
CA SER A 90 -1.17 1.96 -13.42
C SER A 90 -0.47 1.23 -12.27
N ARG A 91 0.01 1.97 -11.27
CA ARG A 91 0.69 1.39 -10.10
C ARG A 91 -0.21 0.53 -9.22
N LEU A 92 -1.43 0.97 -8.96
CA LEU A 92 -2.39 0.19 -8.18
C LEU A 92 -2.84 -1.08 -8.92
N ARG A 93 -2.90 -1.05 -10.26
CA ARG A 93 -3.16 -2.23 -11.07
C ARG A 93 -2.04 -3.26 -10.94
N GLU A 94 -0.78 -2.85 -11.02
CA GLU A 94 0.37 -3.72 -10.78
C GLU A 94 0.32 -4.34 -9.38
N LEU A 95 0.03 -3.52 -8.35
CA LEU A 95 -0.12 -3.99 -6.97
C LEU A 95 -1.28 -4.98 -6.80
N SER A 96 -2.40 -4.81 -7.53
CA SER A 96 -3.51 -5.75 -7.47
C SER A 96 -3.16 -7.14 -7.98
N PHE A 97 -2.27 -7.23 -8.97
CA PHE A 97 -1.75 -8.51 -9.47
C PHE A 97 -0.81 -9.19 -8.46
N LEU A 98 0.06 -8.41 -7.81
CA LEU A 98 1.01 -8.93 -6.82
C LEU A 98 0.34 -9.32 -5.49
N ASN A 99 -0.86 -8.80 -5.21
CA ASN A 99 -1.61 -9.05 -3.98
C ASN A 99 -2.98 -9.64 -4.33
N SER A 100 -2.98 -10.88 -4.80
CA SER A 100 -4.19 -11.61 -5.19
C SER A 100 -5.25 -11.59 -4.08
N GLY A 101 -6.51 -11.34 -4.44
CA GLY A 101 -7.63 -11.26 -3.51
C GLY A 101 -7.82 -9.90 -2.83
N VAL A 102 -6.88 -8.97 -2.94
CA VAL A 102 -7.06 -7.59 -2.43
C VAL A 102 -7.96 -6.82 -3.39
N PHE A 103 -8.97 -6.14 -2.84
CA PHE A 103 -9.84 -5.23 -3.58
C PHE A 103 -9.39 -3.79 -3.38
N ILE A 104 -9.05 -3.11 -4.48
CA ILE A 104 -8.57 -1.73 -4.48
C ILE A 104 -9.57 -0.85 -5.22
N THR A 105 -9.99 0.26 -4.61
CA THR A 105 -10.78 1.29 -5.28
C THR A 105 -9.96 2.58 -5.35
N LEU A 106 -9.78 3.11 -6.55
CA LEU A 106 -9.19 4.42 -6.80
C LEU A 106 -10.29 5.39 -7.21
N LYS A 107 -10.38 6.54 -6.53
CA LYS A 107 -11.31 7.63 -6.87
C LYS A 107 -10.57 8.95 -6.98
N ASP A 108 -10.80 9.67 -8.08
CA ASP A 108 -10.42 11.06 -8.23
C ASP A 108 -11.65 11.95 -8.06
N LEU A 109 -11.73 12.63 -6.92
CA LEU A 109 -12.87 13.49 -6.60
C LEU A 109 -12.89 14.79 -7.41
N ARG A 110 -11.80 15.15 -8.10
CA ARG A 110 -11.71 16.34 -8.97
C ARG A 110 -12.44 16.10 -10.31
N THR A 111 -12.36 14.90 -10.84
CA THR A 111 -12.85 14.51 -12.17
C THR A 111 -13.96 13.48 -12.14
N SER A 112 -14.30 12.95 -10.96
CA SER A 112 -15.25 11.84 -10.76
C SER A 112 -14.81 10.52 -11.41
N HIS A 113 -13.55 10.37 -11.78
CA HIS A 113 -13.03 9.09 -12.26
C HIS A 113 -12.94 8.08 -11.13
N GLU A 114 -13.40 6.88 -11.39
CA GLU A 114 -13.32 5.76 -10.45
C GLU A 114 -12.85 4.50 -11.17
N ALA A 115 -11.98 3.74 -10.52
CA ALA A 115 -11.56 2.40 -10.94
C ALA A 115 -11.61 1.43 -9.77
N GLN A 116 -12.03 0.21 -10.07
CA GLN A 116 -12.02 -0.92 -9.13
C GLN A 116 -11.10 -2.00 -9.67
N LEU A 117 -10.15 -2.42 -8.84
CA LEU A 117 -9.10 -3.36 -9.20
C LEU A 117 -9.16 -4.56 -8.25
N LYS A 118 -9.30 -5.73 -8.82
CA LYS A 118 -9.26 -7.01 -8.11
C LYS A 118 -8.76 -8.07 -9.06
N THR A 119 -7.91 -8.95 -8.61
CA THR A 119 -7.53 -10.16 -9.34
C THR A 119 -7.39 -11.33 -8.39
N ASP A 120 -7.83 -12.49 -8.85
CA ASP A 120 -7.69 -13.75 -8.12
C ASP A 120 -6.63 -14.66 -8.77
N LYS A 121 -6.11 -14.28 -9.96
CA LYS A 121 -5.11 -15.05 -10.72
C LYS A 121 -3.64 -14.62 -10.48
N GLY A 122 -3.40 -13.59 -9.66
CA GLY A 122 -2.05 -13.16 -9.29
C GLY A 122 -1.13 -12.86 -10.48
N LEU A 123 0.07 -13.42 -10.46
CA LEU A 123 1.09 -13.22 -11.50
C LEU A 123 0.66 -13.72 -12.89
N ILE A 124 -0.20 -14.71 -12.99
CA ILE A 124 -0.74 -15.17 -14.29
C ILE A 124 -1.50 -14.01 -14.95
N ALA A 125 -2.40 -13.34 -14.22
CA ALA A 125 -3.13 -12.20 -14.75
C ALA A 125 -2.21 -11.01 -15.09
N TYR A 126 -1.10 -10.85 -14.37
CA TYR A 126 -0.10 -9.83 -14.69
C TYR A 126 0.57 -10.10 -16.03
N VAL A 127 0.99 -11.33 -16.29
CA VAL A 127 1.57 -11.74 -17.59
C VAL A 127 0.53 -11.59 -18.71
N GLU A 128 -0.73 -12.02 -18.51
CA GLU A 128 -1.82 -11.79 -19.44
C GLU A 128 -1.98 -10.30 -19.78
N TYR A 129 -1.96 -9.45 -18.76
CA TYR A 129 -2.07 -7.99 -18.92
C TYR A 129 -0.90 -7.39 -19.71
N LYS A 130 0.34 -7.78 -19.40
CA LYS A 130 1.54 -7.29 -20.12
C LYS A 130 1.54 -7.70 -21.58
N ASN A 131 0.92 -8.83 -21.91
CA ASN A 131 0.88 -9.40 -23.25
C ASN A 131 -0.38 -9.03 -24.07
N GLN A 132 -1.32 -8.23 -23.54
CA GLN A 132 -2.58 -7.87 -24.21
C GLN A 132 -2.40 -7.28 -25.63
N SER A 133 -1.31 -6.55 -25.86
CA SER A 133 -0.99 -5.91 -27.14
C SER A 133 0.20 -6.59 -27.85
N ARG A 134 0.53 -7.84 -27.51
CA ARG A 134 1.68 -8.56 -28.01
C ARG A 134 1.26 -9.88 -28.67
N THR A 135 2.02 -10.34 -29.62
CA THR A 135 1.87 -11.67 -30.19
C THR A 135 2.63 -12.67 -29.33
N VAL A 136 1.91 -13.55 -28.66
CA VAL A 136 2.52 -14.60 -27.83
C VAL A 136 2.89 -15.81 -28.67
N LEU A 137 4.03 -16.44 -28.39
CA LEU A 137 4.51 -17.61 -29.10
C LEU A 137 3.83 -18.92 -28.68
N HIS A 138 3.17 -18.92 -27.53
CA HIS A 138 2.43 -20.06 -27.01
C HIS A 138 1.27 -19.60 -26.11
N PRO A 139 0.13 -20.33 -26.11
CA PRO A 139 -1.09 -19.87 -25.42
C PRO A 139 -1.04 -20.05 -23.90
N LYS A 140 -0.25 -21.00 -23.39
CA LYS A 140 -0.21 -21.33 -21.97
C LYS A 140 0.90 -20.57 -21.25
N ILE A 141 0.57 -19.79 -20.23
CA ILE A 141 1.55 -19.17 -19.34
C ILE A 141 2.21 -20.25 -18.48
N PHE A 142 3.54 -20.27 -18.45
CA PHE A 142 4.26 -21.06 -17.45
C PHE A 142 4.06 -20.41 -16.08
N HIS A 143 3.69 -21.22 -15.08
CA HIS A 143 3.51 -20.77 -13.72
C HIS A 143 4.01 -21.83 -12.75
N ALA A 144 4.82 -21.42 -11.79
CA ALA A 144 5.30 -22.26 -10.70
C ALA A 144 5.26 -21.48 -9.39
N LYS A 145 4.86 -22.16 -8.33
CA LYS A 145 4.80 -21.60 -6.97
C LYS A 145 5.28 -22.66 -5.98
N GLU A 146 6.28 -22.32 -5.18
CA GLU A 146 6.88 -23.20 -4.19
C GLU A 146 7.13 -22.45 -2.88
N THR A 147 7.02 -23.20 -1.78
CA THR A 147 7.37 -22.69 -0.45
C THR A 147 8.48 -23.56 0.14
N VAL A 148 9.62 -22.96 0.42
CA VAL A 148 10.78 -23.62 1.01
C VAL A 148 11.08 -23.04 2.40
N LEU A 149 11.58 -23.90 3.30
CA LEU A 149 12.05 -23.43 4.60
C LEU A 149 13.51 -22.96 4.47
N SER A 150 13.76 -21.70 4.78
CA SER A 150 15.10 -21.13 4.88
C SER A 150 15.33 -20.66 6.31
N ASN A 151 16.31 -21.24 6.99
CA ASN A 151 16.62 -20.95 8.39
C ASN A 151 15.41 -21.03 9.34
N GLY A 152 14.50 -22.00 9.07
CA GLY A 152 13.28 -22.18 9.87
C GLY A 152 12.12 -21.24 9.56
N SER A 153 12.29 -20.31 8.61
CA SER A 153 11.24 -19.41 8.14
C SER A 153 10.75 -19.84 6.75
N PRO A 154 9.43 -19.84 6.48
CA PRO A 154 8.91 -20.14 5.16
C PRO A 154 9.24 -18.99 4.18
N VAL A 155 9.82 -19.35 3.04
CA VAL A 155 10.06 -18.47 1.89
C VAL A 155 9.22 -18.97 0.73
N GLU A 156 8.31 -18.16 0.26
CA GLU A 156 7.48 -18.44 -0.91
C GLU A 156 8.13 -17.82 -2.15
N VAL A 157 8.23 -18.63 -3.21
CA VAL A 157 8.72 -18.19 -4.53
C VAL A 157 7.63 -18.48 -5.55
N GLU A 158 7.24 -17.46 -6.31
CA GLU A 158 6.26 -17.59 -7.39
C GLU A 158 6.83 -16.99 -8.67
N VAL A 159 6.69 -17.71 -9.79
CA VAL A 159 7.18 -17.30 -11.11
C VAL A 159 6.09 -17.54 -12.16
N ALA A 160 5.86 -16.54 -13.02
CA ALA A 160 5.01 -16.67 -14.20
C ALA A 160 5.75 -16.12 -15.43
N MET A 161 5.73 -16.85 -16.55
CA MET A 161 6.45 -16.49 -17.78
C MET A 161 5.66 -16.83 -19.02
N GLN A 162 5.79 -15.99 -20.05
CA GLN A 162 5.28 -16.26 -21.39
C GLN A 162 6.17 -15.57 -22.42
N TRP A 163 6.50 -16.26 -23.49
CA TRP A 163 7.32 -15.74 -24.58
C TRP A 163 6.48 -15.06 -25.65
N GLN A 164 7.01 -13.98 -26.20
CA GLN A 164 6.43 -13.18 -27.27
C GLN A 164 7.41 -13.05 -28.45
N ASP A 165 6.92 -12.59 -29.58
CA ASP A 165 7.68 -12.44 -30.82
C ASP A 165 8.59 -11.22 -30.90
N SER A 166 8.76 -10.49 -29.79
CA SER A 166 9.59 -9.29 -29.70
C SER A 166 10.83 -9.51 -28.84
N TYR A 167 11.88 -8.72 -29.09
CA TYR A 167 13.13 -8.74 -28.33
C TYR A 167 13.07 -7.94 -27.02
N ASN A 168 11.89 -7.49 -26.59
CA ASN A 168 11.74 -6.74 -25.35
C ASN A 168 11.48 -7.69 -24.17
N GLU A 169 12.27 -7.56 -23.12
CA GLU A 169 12.03 -8.19 -21.84
C GLU A 169 11.26 -7.23 -20.91
N SER A 170 10.33 -7.78 -20.14
CA SER A 170 9.69 -7.09 -19.02
C SER A 170 9.86 -7.97 -17.79
N LEU A 171 10.82 -7.63 -16.94
CA LEU A 171 11.10 -8.27 -15.66
C LEU A 171 10.41 -7.55 -14.52
#